data_e5244ac1cecf39c0b60c4c7471588527
#
_entry.id   e5244ac1cecf39c0b60c4c7471588527
#
_cell.length_a   1.000
_cell.length_b   1.000
_cell.length_c   1.000
_cell.angle_alpha   90.00
_cell.angle_beta   90.00
_cell.angle_gamma   90.00
#
_symmetry.space_group_name_H-M   'P 1'
#
loop_
_entity.id
_entity.type
_entity.pdbx_description
1 polymer ?
#
loop_
_entity_poly.entity_id
_entity_poly.type
_entity_poly.pdbx_seq_one_letter_code
_entity_poly.pdbx_strand_id
1 'polypeptide(L)'
;KSFGTYDGLKLITTKKDAHFIIQGKGAERIYNGQLLFRSYKDDFQVINQIAIEPYVAGVVESEGGHVTDVEYFKAQAVLARTWVLKNINKHISDGYNVKDNVSSQAYYSKAYLQNSEAILDAVDKTRDTVLLDSKNELVFGAFHSNSGGQTSNSEDIWSQKIDYLRSV
;
A
#
# COMPACT_ATOMS: atom_id res chain seq x y z
N LYS A 1 11.53 -31.15 -8.89
CA LYS A 1 10.38 -32.05 -8.78
C LYS A 1 9.17 -31.33 -9.37
N SER A 2 8.50 -31.91 -10.38
CA SER A 2 7.26 -31.33 -10.93
C SER A 2 6.09 -31.75 -10.05
N PHE A 3 5.16 -30.81 -9.83
CA PHE A 3 3.91 -31.04 -9.10
C PHE A 3 2.69 -31.05 -10.02
N GLY A 4 2.89 -30.99 -11.35
CA GLY A 4 1.83 -30.96 -12.35
C GLY A 4 1.64 -29.58 -12.99
N THR A 5 0.60 -29.45 -13.81
CA THR A 5 0.16 -28.22 -14.47
C THR A 5 -1.17 -27.77 -13.85
N TYR A 6 -1.28 -26.50 -13.47
CA TYR A 6 -2.44 -25.94 -12.79
C TYR A 6 -2.77 -24.57 -13.39
N ASP A 7 -4.05 -24.18 -13.39
CA ASP A 7 -4.50 -22.85 -13.80
C ASP A 7 -4.17 -21.75 -12.77
N GLY A 8 -3.88 -22.16 -11.55
CA GLY A 8 -3.46 -21.26 -10.48
C GLY A 8 -2.86 -22.01 -9.30
N LEU A 9 -2.07 -21.29 -8.52
CA LEU A 9 -1.42 -21.80 -7.30
C LEU A 9 -1.60 -20.76 -6.20
N LYS A 10 -2.05 -21.21 -5.03
CA LYS A 10 -2.13 -20.38 -3.83
C LYS A 10 -1.11 -20.87 -2.79
N LEU A 11 -0.21 -19.98 -2.40
CA LEU A 11 0.74 -20.20 -1.33
C LEU A 11 0.23 -19.55 -0.03
N ILE A 12 0.21 -20.31 1.04
CA ILE A 12 -0.27 -19.88 2.36
C ILE A 12 0.83 -20.15 3.37
N THR A 13 1.19 -19.14 4.17
CA THR A 13 2.10 -19.35 5.29
C THR A 13 1.41 -20.10 6.42
N THR A 14 2.08 -21.07 7.02
CA THR A 14 1.56 -21.85 8.15
C THR A 14 1.97 -21.27 9.52
N LYS A 15 2.86 -20.29 9.53
CA LYS A 15 3.34 -19.60 10.74
C LYS A 15 2.97 -18.12 10.67
N LYS A 16 2.64 -17.52 11.80
CA LYS A 16 2.19 -16.12 11.93
C LYS A 16 3.18 -15.12 11.34
N ASP A 17 4.47 -15.35 11.54
CA ASP A 17 5.52 -14.42 11.12
C ASP A 17 6.27 -14.88 9.86
N ALA A 18 5.73 -15.89 9.17
CA ALA A 18 6.32 -16.36 7.93
C ALA A 18 6.01 -15.39 6.77
N HIS A 19 6.95 -15.32 5.83
CA HIS A 19 6.87 -14.48 4.65
C HIS A 19 7.35 -15.24 3.43
N PHE A 20 6.99 -14.75 2.26
CA PHE A 20 7.49 -15.22 0.96
C PHE A 20 8.54 -14.25 0.45
N ILE A 21 9.59 -14.80 -0.13
CA ILE A 21 10.61 -14.03 -0.83
C ILE A 21 10.44 -14.29 -2.33
N ILE A 22 10.20 -13.24 -3.10
CA ILE A 22 10.19 -13.31 -4.56
C ILE A 22 11.50 -12.73 -5.07
N GLN A 23 12.29 -13.57 -5.70
CA GLN A 23 13.54 -13.19 -6.36
C GLN A 23 13.29 -13.08 -7.87
N GLY A 24 13.63 -11.94 -8.44
CA GLY A 24 13.53 -11.66 -9.88
C GLY A 24 14.80 -11.00 -10.41
N LYS A 25 14.74 -10.48 -11.64
CA LYS A 25 15.85 -9.73 -12.24
C LYS A 25 16.11 -8.37 -11.58
N GLY A 26 15.25 -7.96 -10.62
CA GLY A 26 15.35 -6.73 -9.85
C GLY A 26 15.65 -6.99 -8.37
N ALA A 27 15.26 -6.07 -7.52
CA ALA A 27 15.36 -6.22 -6.07
C ALA A 27 14.52 -7.39 -5.56
N GLU A 28 15.02 -8.07 -4.54
CA GLU A 28 14.28 -9.05 -3.78
C GLU A 28 13.08 -8.38 -3.10
N ARG A 29 11.91 -9.02 -3.16
CA ARG A 29 10.69 -8.55 -2.50
C ARG A 29 10.19 -9.58 -1.50
N ILE A 30 9.82 -9.10 -0.33
CA ILE A 30 9.31 -9.91 0.77
C ILE A 30 7.81 -9.64 0.89
N TYR A 31 6.99 -10.70 0.96
CA TYR A 31 5.54 -10.58 1.06
C TYR A 31 5.02 -11.36 2.27
N ASN A 32 4.20 -10.70 3.07
CA ASN A 32 3.38 -11.30 4.13
C ASN A 32 2.01 -11.73 3.57
N GLY A 33 1.27 -12.52 4.35
CA GLY A 33 -0.07 -12.95 3.96
C GLY A 33 -0.04 -14.15 3.03
N GLN A 34 -0.74 -14.10 1.90
CA GLN A 34 -0.87 -15.19 0.95
C GLN A 34 -0.48 -14.72 -0.44
N LEU A 35 0.10 -15.61 -1.25
CA LEU A 35 0.39 -15.35 -2.66
C LEU A 35 -0.48 -16.22 -3.55
N LEU A 36 -1.17 -15.59 -4.48
CA LEU A 36 -1.95 -16.23 -5.52
C LEU A 36 -1.24 -16.03 -6.86
N PHE A 37 -0.91 -17.13 -7.51
CA PHE A 37 -0.41 -17.18 -8.88
C PHE A 37 -1.54 -17.66 -9.77
N ARG A 38 -1.84 -16.98 -10.85
CA ARG A 38 -2.85 -17.39 -11.82
C ARG A 38 -2.44 -17.04 -13.24
N SER A 39 -2.95 -17.77 -14.20
CA SER A 39 -2.85 -17.43 -15.61
C SER A 39 -3.65 -16.17 -15.88
N TYR A 40 -3.10 -15.26 -16.67
CA TYR A 40 -3.75 -14.01 -17.06
C TYR A 40 -3.26 -13.58 -18.43
N LYS A 41 -4.16 -13.64 -19.45
CA LYS A 41 -3.81 -13.43 -20.85
C LYS A 41 -2.70 -14.41 -21.28
N ASP A 42 -1.61 -13.92 -21.86
CA ASP A 42 -0.46 -14.74 -22.31
C ASP A 42 0.66 -14.86 -21.26
N ASP A 43 0.39 -14.46 -20.01
CA ASP A 43 1.36 -14.40 -18.92
C ASP A 43 0.72 -14.92 -17.62
N PHE A 44 1.36 -14.67 -16.49
CA PHE A 44 0.80 -14.95 -15.17
C PHE A 44 0.80 -13.72 -14.28
N GLN A 45 -0.16 -13.66 -13.39
CA GLN A 45 -0.24 -12.66 -12.33
C GLN A 45 0.17 -13.26 -10.99
N VAL A 46 0.89 -12.46 -10.20
CA VAL A 46 1.15 -12.73 -8.79
C VAL A 46 0.37 -11.71 -7.97
N ILE A 47 -0.55 -12.18 -7.14
CA ILE A 47 -1.40 -11.33 -6.29
C ILE A 47 -1.08 -11.63 -4.84
N ASN A 48 -0.70 -10.62 -4.09
CA ASN A 48 -0.55 -10.72 -2.64
C ASN A 48 -1.91 -10.47 -1.96
N GLN A 49 -2.44 -11.49 -1.28
CA GLN A 49 -3.63 -11.34 -0.43
C GLN A 49 -3.19 -11.06 0.99
N ILE A 50 -3.53 -9.89 1.49
CA ILE A 50 -3.09 -9.40 2.81
C ILE A 50 -4.21 -8.59 3.46
N ALA A 51 -4.27 -8.60 4.79
CA ALA A 51 -5.17 -7.74 5.55
C ALA A 51 -4.74 -6.27 5.44
N ILE A 52 -5.69 -5.34 5.66
CA ILE A 52 -5.46 -3.92 5.42
C ILE A 52 -4.34 -3.34 6.30
N GLU A 53 -4.27 -3.68 7.59
CA GLU A 53 -3.28 -3.07 8.48
C GLU A 53 -1.83 -3.49 8.14
N PRO A 54 -1.51 -4.77 7.91
CA PRO A 54 -0.20 -5.15 7.38
C PRO A 54 0.11 -4.53 6.01
N TYR A 55 -0.89 -4.33 5.13
CA TYR A 55 -0.70 -3.60 3.88
C TYR A 55 -0.33 -2.13 4.14
N VAL A 56 -1.07 -1.44 5.01
CA VAL A 56 -0.79 -0.05 5.41
C VAL A 56 0.62 0.08 5.99
N ALA A 57 1.04 -0.86 6.86
CA ALA A 57 2.40 -0.85 7.40
C ALA A 57 3.47 -0.95 6.30
N GLY A 58 3.26 -1.82 5.31
CA GLY A 58 4.16 -1.94 4.16
C GLY A 58 4.21 -0.68 3.28
N VAL A 59 3.08 0.02 3.12
CA VAL A 59 3.04 1.31 2.42
C VAL A 59 3.80 2.39 3.20
N VAL A 60 3.54 2.53 4.51
CA VAL A 60 4.24 3.50 5.37
C VAL A 60 5.75 3.29 5.32
N GLU A 61 6.19 2.03 5.37
CA GLU A 61 7.60 1.68 5.28
C GLU A 61 8.21 2.03 3.91
N SER A 62 7.46 1.76 2.83
CA SER A 62 7.92 2.02 1.46
C SER A 62 7.98 3.50 1.11
N GLU A 63 7.05 4.30 1.64
CA GLU A 63 6.95 5.74 1.34
C GLU A 63 7.81 6.60 2.28
N GLY A 64 8.06 6.17 3.50
CA GLY A 64 8.71 6.99 4.51
C GLY A 64 9.56 6.25 5.54
N GLY A 65 9.96 5.02 5.26
CA GLY A 65 10.68 4.17 6.23
C GLY A 65 12.04 4.69 6.70
N HIS A 66 12.61 5.68 6.02
CA HIS A 66 13.84 6.36 6.44
C HIS A 66 13.61 7.51 7.44
N VAL A 67 12.36 7.93 7.65
CA VAL A 67 11.96 8.89 8.70
C VAL A 67 11.91 8.15 10.04
N THR A 68 12.13 8.87 11.13
CA THR A 68 12.12 8.29 12.50
C THR A 68 11.02 8.86 13.39
N ASP A 69 10.21 9.78 12.90
CA ASP A 69 9.14 10.43 13.65
C ASP A 69 7.88 9.58 13.69
N VAL A 70 7.44 9.22 14.89
CA VAL A 70 6.27 8.36 15.11
C VAL A 70 4.96 9.04 14.69
N GLU A 71 4.83 10.36 14.86
CA GLU A 71 3.62 11.09 14.45
C GLU A 71 3.54 11.17 12.92
N TYR A 72 4.68 11.25 12.23
CA TYR A 72 4.73 11.09 10.78
C TYR A 72 4.19 9.71 10.36
N PHE A 73 4.61 8.61 11.01
CA PHE A 73 4.11 7.27 10.69
C PHE A 73 2.61 7.14 10.93
N LYS A 74 2.08 7.73 12.00
CA LYS A 74 0.63 7.77 12.27
C LYS A 74 -0.13 8.53 11.18
N ALA A 75 0.33 9.71 10.82
CA ALA A 75 -0.28 10.51 9.75
C ALA A 75 -0.27 9.76 8.41
N GLN A 76 0.88 9.17 8.04
CA GLN A 76 1.03 8.40 6.83
C GLN A 76 0.16 7.13 6.83
N ALA A 77 -0.01 6.46 7.98
CA ALA A 77 -0.90 5.30 8.11
C ALA A 77 -2.37 5.68 7.86
N VAL A 78 -2.84 6.79 8.42
CA VAL A 78 -4.21 7.29 8.19
C VAL A 78 -4.41 7.67 6.72
N LEU A 79 -3.45 8.35 6.10
CA LEU A 79 -3.49 8.70 4.67
C LEU A 79 -3.51 7.45 3.77
N ALA A 80 -2.60 6.52 4.00
CA ALA A 80 -2.49 5.29 3.21
C ALA A 80 -3.75 4.43 3.31
N ARG A 81 -4.31 4.29 4.51
CA ARG A 81 -5.56 3.57 4.77
C ARG A 81 -6.74 4.23 4.06
N THR A 82 -6.86 5.54 4.16
CA THR A 82 -7.90 6.32 3.48
C THR A 82 -7.82 6.14 1.97
N TRP A 83 -6.62 6.25 1.42
CA TRP A 83 -6.39 6.11 -0.01
C TRP A 83 -6.76 4.72 -0.54
N VAL A 84 -6.28 3.64 0.12
CA VAL A 84 -6.57 2.28 -0.35
C VAL A 84 -8.05 1.95 -0.26
N LEU A 85 -8.75 2.37 0.80
CA LEU A 85 -10.18 2.16 0.94
C LEU A 85 -10.99 2.92 -0.13
N LYS A 86 -10.60 4.17 -0.43
CA LYS A 86 -11.22 4.95 -1.52
C LYS A 86 -11.01 4.29 -2.88
N ASN A 87 -9.89 3.64 -3.10
CA ASN A 87 -9.48 3.06 -4.38
C ASN A 87 -9.56 1.52 -4.40
N ILE A 88 -10.28 0.91 -3.45
CA ILE A 88 -10.30 -0.55 -3.28
C ILE A 88 -10.76 -1.32 -4.53
N ASN A 89 -11.53 -0.70 -5.39
CA ASN A 89 -12.04 -1.29 -6.63
C ASN A 89 -11.27 -0.85 -7.88
N LYS A 90 -10.13 -0.16 -7.74
CA LYS A 90 -9.39 0.45 -8.87
C LYS A 90 -9.05 -0.52 -9.99
N HIS A 91 -8.74 -1.77 -9.65
CA HIS A 91 -8.35 -2.82 -10.60
C HIS A 91 -9.18 -4.11 -10.41
N ILE A 92 -10.41 -3.98 -9.90
CA ILE A 92 -11.24 -5.16 -9.61
C ILE A 92 -11.56 -5.97 -10.88
N SER A 93 -11.69 -5.32 -12.03
CA SER A 93 -11.87 -5.99 -13.34
C SER A 93 -10.68 -6.86 -13.75
N ASP A 94 -9.49 -6.54 -13.27
CA ASP A 94 -8.27 -7.32 -13.49
C ASP A 94 -8.08 -8.38 -12.39
N GLY A 95 -9.01 -8.43 -11.41
CA GLY A 95 -9.07 -9.40 -10.33
C GLY A 95 -8.13 -9.14 -9.17
N TYR A 96 -7.70 -7.91 -8.97
CA TYR A 96 -6.99 -7.42 -7.79
C TYR A 96 -7.45 -6.00 -7.44
N ASN A 97 -7.10 -5.50 -6.27
CA ASN A 97 -7.57 -4.19 -5.79
C ASN A 97 -6.67 -3.04 -6.25
N VAL A 98 -5.39 -3.13 -5.95
CA VAL A 98 -4.38 -2.09 -6.20
C VAL A 98 -3.08 -2.71 -6.68
N LYS A 99 -2.22 -1.90 -7.30
CA LYS A 99 -0.85 -2.28 -7.69
C LYS A 99 0.13 -1.95 -6.57
N ASP A 100 1.25 -2.66 -6.55
CA ASP A 100 2.35 -2.48 -5.60
C ASP A 100 3.41 -1.47 -6.10
N ASN A 101 2.98 -0.43 -6.81
CA ASN A 101 3.86 0.59 -7.37
C ASN A 101 3.21 1.98 -7.32
N VAL A 102 3.95 3.00 -7.74
CA VAL A 102 3.54 4.42 -7.73
C VAL A 102 2.25 4.75 -8.50
N SER A 103 1.74 3.85 -9.35
CA SER A 103 0.43 4.03 -9.98
C SER A 103 -0.74 3.80 -9.02
N SER A 104 -0.46 3.21 -7.86
CA SER A 104 -1.36 3.05 -6.74
C SER A 104 -0.67 3.59 -5.48
N GLN A 105 0.02 2.75 -4.72
CA GLN A 105 0.89 3.14 -3.61
C GLN A 105 2.15 2.27 -3.66
N ALA A 106 3.31 2.84 -3.40
CA ALA A 106 4.52 2.04 -3.27
C ALA A 106 4.34 1.04 -2.12
N TYR A 107 4.47 -0.23 -2.43
CA TYR A 107 4.32 -1.32 -1.48
C TYR A 107 5.36 -2.40 -1.80
N TYR A 108 6.36 -2.51 -0.96
CA TYR A 108 7.41 -3.53 -1.09
C TYR A 108 7.32 -4.59 0.01
N SER A 109 6.13 -4.70 0.59
CA SER A 109 5.86 -5.44 1.80
C SER A 109 6.51 -4.78 3.03
N LYS A 110 6.16 -5.28 4.21
CA LYS A 110 6.83 -4.92 5.44
C LYS A 110 8.22 -5.59 5.41
N ALA A 111 9.19 -4.88 4.90
CA ALA A 111 10.56 -5.29 5.00
C ALA A 111 11.05 -5.12 6.45
N TYR A 112 12.15 -5.74 6.77
CA TYR A 112 12.80 -5.67 8.07
C TYR A 112 13.67 -4.41 8.16
N LEU A 113 13.05 -3.24 7.93
CA LEU A 113 13.74 -1.97 8.05
C LEU A 113 13.87 -1.56 9.53
N GLN A 114 14.77 -0.64 9.78
CA GLN A 114 15.17 -0.19 11.10
C GLN A 114 14.00 0.36 11.96
N ASN A 115 12.94 0.88 11.33
CA ASN A 115 11.78 1.48 11.99
C ASN A 115 10.54 0.57 12.03
N SER A 116 10.67 -0.70 11.70
CA SER A 116 9.55 -1.62 11.52
C SER A 116 8.63 -1.72 12.76
N GLU A 117 9.18 -1.75 13.98
CA GLU A 117 8.37 -1.78 15.21
C GLU A 117 7.61 -0.48 15.43
N ALA A 118 8.24 0.67 15.23
CA ALA A 118 7.61 1.98 15.37
C ALA A 118 6.48 2.17 14.34
N ILE A 119 6.68 1.70 13.12
CA ILE A 119 5.65 1.72 12.07
C ILE A 119 4.46 0.84 12.46
N LEU A 120 4.70 -0.39 12.93
CA LEU A 120 3.61 -1.28 13.37
C LEU A 120 2.81 -0.68 14.53
N ASP A 121 3.49 -0.11 15.52
CA ASP A 121 2.86 0.56 16.65
C ASP A 121 2.02 1.78 16.20
N ALA A 122 2.54 2.59 15.28
CA ALA A 122 1.84 3.73 14.71
C ALA A 122 0.57 3.31 13.93
N VAL A 123 0.68 2.25 13.12
CA VAL A 123 -0.45 1.68 12.37
C VAL A 123 -1.51 1.14 13.32
N ASP A 124 -1.10 0.42 14.37
CA ASP A 124 -2.03 -0.14 15.36
C ASP A 124 -2.73 0.96 16.18
N LYS A 125 -2.00 1.99 16.61
CA LYS A 125 -2.55 3.15 17.32
C LYS A 125 -3.52 3.99 16.48
N THR A 126 -3.44 3.92 15.18
CA THR A 126 -4.35 4.59 14.23
C THR A 126 -5.31 3.63 13.55
N ARG A 127 -5.45 2.41 14.07
CA ARG A 127 -6.34 1.39 13.51
C ARG A 127 -7.75 1.95 13.32
N ASP A 128 -8.40 1.57 12.23
CA ASP A 128 -9.76 1.97 11.86
C ASP A 128 -9.97 3.49 11.68
N THR A 129 -8.89 4.29 11.72
CA THR A 129 -8.97 5.74 11.50
C THR A 129 -8.77 6.07 10.03
N VAL A 130 -9.67 6.87 9.47
CA VAL A 130 -9.66 7.38 8.09
C VAL A 130 -10.00 8.87 8.07
N LEU A 131 -9.71 9.54 6.96
CA LEU A 131 -10.07 10.93 6.71
C LEU A 131 -11.35 11.00 5.88
N LEU A 132 -12.30 11.77 6.36
CA LEU A 132 -13.55 12.07 5.66
C LEU A 132 -13.63 13.57 5.35
N ASP A 133 -14.28 13.91 4.26
CA ASP A 133 -14.62 15.29 3.93
C ASP A 133 -15.91 15.75 4.64
N SER A 134 -16.35 16.97 4.37
CA SER A 134 -17.57 17.55 4.95
C SER A 134 -18.88 16.83 4.55
N LYS A 135 -18.80 15.91 3.56
CA LYS A 135 -19.92 15.07 3.10
C LYS A 135 -19.86 13.66 3.65
N ASN A 136 -18.93 13.38 4.56
CA ASN A 136 -18.61 12.03 5.08
C ASN A 136 -18.12 11.06 4.00
N GLU A 137 -17.49 11.56 2.94
CA GLU A 137 -16.83 10.74 1.93
C GLU A 137 -15.33 10.64 2.21
N LEU A 138 -14.72 9.49 1.89
CA LEU A 138 -13.27 9.32 2.01
C LEU A 138 -12.55 10.39 1.18
N VAL A 139 -11.61 11.10 1.79
CA VAL A 139 -10.82 12.12 1.09
C VAL A 139 -9.85 11.49 0.08
N PHE A 140 -9.44 12.28 -0.91
CA PHE A 140 -8.30 11.95 -1.75
C PHE A 140 -7.03 12.25 -0.94
N GLY A 141 -6.46 11.23 -0.33
CA GLY A 141 -5.31 11.30 0.56
C GLY A 141 -4.00 11.54 -0.20
N ALA A 142 -3.88 12.72 -0.81
CA ALA A 142 -2.67 13.12 -1.52
C ALA A 142 -1.56 13.51 -0.55
N PHE A 143 -0.33 13.15 -0.88
CA PHE A 143 0.88 13.57 -0.20
C PHE A 143 2.04 13.74 -1.19
N HIS A 144 3.11 14.34 -0.75
CA HIS A 144 4.35 14.53 -1.51
C HIS A 144 5.54 14.49 -0.56
N SER A 145 6.71 14.19 -1.09
CA SER A 145 7.95 14.10 -0.30
C SER A 145 8.49 15.47 0.13
N ASN A 146 8.24 16.52 -0.63
CA ASN A 146 8.72 17.88 -0.36
C ASN A 146 7.81 18.90 -1.03
N SER A 147 7.35 19.91 -0.27
CA SER A 147 6.51 21.00 -0.78
C SER A 147 7.31 22.14 -1.46
N GLY A 148 8.61 22.17 -1.26
CA GLY A 148 9.43 23.33 -1.67
C GLY A 148 9.11 24.62 -0.89
N GLY A 149 8.41 24.51 0.25
CA GLY A 149 8.00 25.65 1.09
C GLY A 149 6.53 26.04 0.92
N GLN A 150 5.84 25.57 -0.10
CA GLN A 150 4.42 25.82 -0.33
C GLN A 150 3.81 24.64 -1.08
N THR A 151 2.61 24.21 -0.70
CA THR A 151 1.88 23.17 -1.43
C THR A 151 1.18 23.78 -2.65
N SER A 152 0.80 22.95 -3.62
CA SER A 152 0.02 23.37 -4.79
C SER A 152 -1.47 23.13 -4.60
N ASN A 153 -2.31 23.91 -5.28
CA ASN A 153 -3.73 23.57 -5.39
C ASN A 153 -3.90 22.30 -6.23
N SER A 154 -4.95 21.53 -5.96
CA SER A 154 -5.22 20.27 -6.66
C SER A 154 -5.39 20.44 -8.17
N GLU A 155 -6.02 21.52 -8.62
CA GLU A 155 -6.24 21.82 -10.05
C GLU A 155 -4.95 22.13 -10.81
N ASP A 156 -3.91 22.60 -10.13
CA ASP A 156 -2.60 22.88 -10.74
C ASP A 156 -1.83 21.58 -11.02
N ILE A 157 -2.17 20.50 -10.32
CA ILE A 157 -1.50 19.19 -10.46
C ILE A 157 -2.36 18.17 -11.22
N TRP A 158 -3.68 18.10 -10.91
CA TRP A 158 -4.58 17.07 -11.44
C TRP A 158 -5.73 17.61 -12.29
N SER A 159 -5.71 18.89 -12.63
CA SER A 159 -6.74 19.57 -13.43
C SER A 159 -8.15 19.51 -12.82
N GLN A 160 -8.29 19.14 -11.56
CA GLN A 160 -9.56 19.07 -10.84
C GLN A 160 -9.46 19.82 -9.51
N LYS A 161 -10.37 20.77 -9.31
CA LYS A 161 -10.47 21.48 -8.04
C LYS A 161 -11.05 20.58 -6.95
N ILE A 162 -10.31 20.38 -5.88
CA ILE A 162 -10.73 19.66 -4.67
C ILE A 162 -10.67 20.67 -3.52
N ASP A 163 -11.82 20.92 -2.90
CA ASP A 163 -11.98 22.06 -1.97
C ASP A 163 -11.10 21.97 -0.71
N TYR A 164 -10.73 20.78 -0.28
CA TYR A 164 -9.83 20.57 0.86
C TYR A 164 -8.36 20.41 0.48
N LEU A 165 -7.98 20.40 -0.79
CA LEU A 165 -6.59 20.35 -1.26
C LEU A 165 -6.17 21.72 -1.82
N ARG A 166 -5.90 22.64 -0.92
CA ARG A 166 -5.51 24.01 -1.21
C ARG A 166 -4.04 24.25 -0.87
N SER A 167 -3.47 25.17 -1.61
CA SER A 167 -2.11 25.66 -1.34
C SER A 167 -2.02 26.27 0.06
N VAL A 168 -1.02 25.87 0.82
CA VAL A 168 -0.67 26.37 2.15
C VAL A 168 0.83 26.56 2.28
#